data_1868602e24b94661417ec1483573b93b
#
_entry.id   1868602e24b94661417ec1483573b93b
#
_cell.length_a   1.000
_cell.length_b   1.000
_cell.length_c   1.000
_cell.angle_alpha   90.00
_cell.angle_beta   90.00
_cell.angle_gamma   90.00
#
_symmetry.space_group_name_H-M   'P 1'
#
loop_
_entity.id
_entity.type
_entity.pdbx_description
1 polymer ?
#
loop_
_entity_poly.entity_id
_entity_poly.type
_entity_poly.pdbx_seq_one_letter_code
_entity_poly.pdbx_strand_id
1 'polypeptide(L)'
;SSIYTTSAIAFKIKANELPKIQAFLFAYTGERRRLQKTLNERNFIDKGNGMYEAYLPLKSLMGYSEFRWDALKEIRFKILDGAQFEIGDFQLIEFRGNPKKPTEWKGI
;
A
#
# COMPACT_ATOMS: atom_id res chain seq x y z
N SER A 1 -6.62 -15.47 -6.13
CA SER A 1 -7.52 -15.66 -5.00
C SER A 1 -8.33 -14.39 -4.75
N SER A 2 -9.43 -14.54 -4.04
CA SER A 2 -10.31 -13.42 -3.73
C SER A 2 -9.61 -12.34 -2.89
N ILE A 3 -8.73 -12.72 -1.97
CA ILE A 3 -8.01 -11.73 -1.15
C ILE A 3 -7.15 -10.79 -2.00
N TYR A 4 -6.51 -11.33 -3.01
CA TYR A 4 -5.69 -10.52 -3.92
C TYR A 4 -6.52 -9.47 -4.67
N THR A 5 -7.74 -9.82 -5.09
CA THR A 5 -8.57 -8.94 -5.91
C THR A 5 -9.41 -7.95 -5.13
N THR A 6 -9.68 -8.23 -3.85
CA THR A 6 -10.62 -7.44 -3.04
C THR A 6 -9.99 -6.77 -1.83
N SER A 7 -8.70 -6.95 -1.61
CA SER A 7 -8.03 -6.41 -0.42
C SER A 7 -7.04 -5.31 -0.75
N ALA A 8 -6.80 -4.47 0.23
CA ALA A 8 -5.78 -3.44 0.18
C ALA A 8 -5.04 -3.36 1.51
N ILE A 9 -3.81 -2.92 1.47
CA ILE A 9 -3.07 -2.54 2.66
C ILE A 9 -3.36 -1.07 2.91
N ALA A 10 -3.86 -0.75 4.10
CA ALA A 10 -4.09 0.62 4.53
C ALA A 10 -3.08 0.98 5.61
N PHE A 11 -2.63 2.21 5.60
CA PHE A 11 -1.74 2.72 6.64
C PHE A 11 -1.87 4.23 6.77
N LYS A 12 -1.31 4.78 7.84
CA LYS A 12 -1.37 6.22 8.11
C LYS A 12 0.00 6.84 7.97
N ILE A 13 0.01 8.08 7.45
CA ILE A 13 1.21 8.88 7.31
C ILE A 13 0.98 10.22 7.98
N LYS A 14 1.97 10.66 8.77
CA LYS A 14 2.02 12.02 9.31
C LYS A 14 3.20 12.73 8.68
N ALA A 15 2.92 13.81 7.93
CA ALA A 15 3.94 14.55 7.19
C ALA A 15 3.46 15.96 6.91
N ASN A 16 4.40 16.90 6.72
CA ASN A 16 4.07 18.26 6.32
C ASN A 16 3.55 18.33 4.89
N GLU A 17 4.08 17.47 4.03
CA GLU A 17 3.61 17.31 2.68
C GLU A 17 3.68 15.83 2.30
N LEU A 18 2.90 15.44 1.31
CA LEU A 18 2.79 14.06 0.91
C LEU A 18 4.11 13.55 0.31
N PRO A 19 4.77 12.57 0.94
CA PRO A 19 6.03 12.04 0.43
C PRO A 19 5.82 11.17 -0.82
N LYS A 20 6.87 11.08 -1.63
CA LYS A 20 6.91 10.14 -2.75
C LYS A 20 7.44 8.81 -2.27
N ILE A 21 6.61 7.79 -2.35
CA ILE A 21 6.89 6.47 -1.76
C ILE A 21 6.75 5.39 -2.82
N GLN A 22 7.67 4.44 -2.80
CA GLN A 22 7.55 3.20 -3.53
C GLN A 22 7.43 2.05 -2.54
N ALA A 23 6.41 1.22 -2.71
CA ALA A 23 6.17 0.05 -1.86
C ALA A 23 6.67 -1.21 -2.56
N PHE A 24 7.27 -2.11 -1.77
CA PHE A 24 7.74 -3.41 -2.22
C PHE A 24 7.19 -4.49 -1.30
N LEU A 25 6.69 -5.55 -1.89
CA LEU A 25 6.28 -6.75 -1.17
C LEU A 25 7.20 -7.90 -1.54
N PHE A 26 7.76 -8.54 -0.51
CA PHE A 26 8.67 -9.67 -0.67
C PHE A 26 8.06 -10.92 -0.06
N ALA A 27 8.19 -12.03 -0.77
CA ALA A 27 7.87 -13.36 -0.25
C ALA A 27 9.15 -14.12 0.09
N TYR A 28 9.00 -15.23 0.80
CA TYR A 28 10.16 -16.10 1.14
C TYR A 28 10.87 -16.69 -0.07
N THR A 29 10.29 -16.57 -1.25
CA THR A 29 10.87 -17.08 -2.50
C THR A 29 12.06 -16.27 -3.02
N GLY A 30 12.38 -15.13 -2.38
CA GLY A 30 13.56 -14.32 -2.71
C GLY A 30 13.22 -12.89 -3.12
N GLU A 31 14.22 -12.02 -3.02
CA GLU A 31 14.03 -10.58 -3.27
C GLU A 31 13.73 -10.23 -4.73
N ARG A 32 14.20 -11.03 -5.68
CA ARG A 32 13.93 -10.80 -7.10
C ARG A 32 12.49 -11.08 -7.48
N ARG A 33 11.78 -11.86 -6.66
CA ARG A 33 10.40 -12.28 -6.90
C ARG A 33 9.44 -11.41 -6.09
N ARG A 34 9.54 -10.11 -6.32
CA ARG A 34 8.81 -9.11 -5.56
C ARG A 34 7.69 -8.50 -6.38
N LEU A 35 6.74 -7.93 -5.68
CA LEU A 35 5.76 -7.01 -6.25
C LEU A 35 6.10 -5.60 -5.81
N GLN A 36 5.75 -4.61 -6.64
CA GLN A 36 6.06 -3.22 -6.34
C GLN A 36 4.98 -2.29 -6.88
N LYS A 37 4.91 -1.11 -6.27
CA LYS A 37 4.01 -0.04 -6.69
C LYS A 37 4.59 1.29 -6.23
N THR A 38 4.72 2.24 -7.16
CA THR A 38 4.95 3.65 -6.80
C THR A 38 3.61 4.26 -6.46
N LEU A 39 3.46 4.77 -5.25
CA LEU A 39 2.22 5.39 -4.81
C LEU A 39 2.06 6.75 -5.47
N ASN A 40 0.84 7.06 -5.86
CA ASN A 40 0.47 8.34 -6.45
C ASN A 40 -0.63 8.99 -5.62
N GLU A 41 -1.06 10.20 -6.00
CA GLU A 41 -2.07 10.95 -5.26
C GLU A 41 -3.36 10.17 -4.98
N ARG A 42 -3.73 9.27 -5.89
CA ARG A 42 -4.95 8.46 -5.74
C ARG A 42 -4.87 7.41 -4.65
N ASN A 43 -3.66 7.12 -4.18
CA ASN A 43 -3.47 6.18 -3.10
C ASN A 43 -3.66 6.82 -1.72
N PHE A 44 -3.88 8.14 -1.65
CA PHE A 44 -3.92 8.86 -0.38
C PHE A 44 -5.20 9.64 -0.20
N ILE A 45 -5.65 9.74 1.05
CA ILE A 45 -6.70 10.63 1.47
C ILE A 45 -6.10 11.61 2.47
N ASP A 46 -6.19 12.90 2.17
CA ASP A 46 -5.76 13.95 3.10
C ASP A 46 -6.81 14.09 4.20
N LYS A 47 -6.40 13.86 5.44
CA LYS A 47 -7.27 13.95 6.60
C LYS A 47 -7.12 15.29 7.34
N GLY A 48 -6.29 16.18 6.82
CA GLY A 48 -5.99 17.47 7.46
C GLY A 48 -4.88 17.36 8.50
N ASN A 49 -4.33 18.50 8.89
CA ASN A 49 -3.31 18.61 9.93
C ASN A 49 -2.07 17.75 9.71
N GLY A 50 -1.69 17.55 8.44
CA GLY A 50 -0.53 16.72 8.10
C GLY A 50 -0.77 15.23 8.20
N MET A 51 -2.02 14.79 8.31
CA MET A 51 -2.39 13.39 8.41
C MET A 51 -2.96 12.90 7.10
N TYR A 52 -2.46 11.76 6.65
CA TYR A 52 -2.93 11.08 5.43
C TYR A 52 -3.23 9.62 5.72
N GLU A 53 -4.23 9.09 5.04
CA GLU A 53 -4.46 7.65 4.97
C GLU A 53 -4.05 7.16 3.60
N ALA A 54 -3.23 6.10 3.57
CA ALA A 54 -2.76 5.49 2.34
C ALA A 54 -3.49 4.17 2.10
N TYR A 55 -3.74 3.88 0.83
CA TYR A 55 -4.45 2.67 0.41
C TYR A 55 -3.72 2.04 -0.76
N LEU A 56 -3.27 0.81 -0.57
CA LEU A 56 -2.52 0.07 -1.56
C LEU A 56 -3.31 -1.18 -1.95
N PRO A 57 -4.13 -1.11 -3.02
CA PRO A 57 -4.83 -2.30 -3.50
C PRO A 57 -3.84 -3.37 -3.91
N LEU A 58 -4.02 -4.59 -3.41
CA LEU A 58 -3.07 -5.67 -3.71
C LEU A 58 -2.98 -5.95 -5.21
N LYS A 59 -4.10 -5.85 -5.92
CA LYS A 59 -4.12 -6.07 -7.37
C LYS A 59 -3.40 -4.99 -8.19
N SER A 60 -3.08 -3.85 -7.58
CA SER A 60 -2.33 -2.79 -8.27
C SER A 60 -0.82 -3.00 -8.25
N LEU A 61 -0.35 -3.95 -7.46
CA LEU A 61 1.06 -4.29 -7.37
C LEU A 61 1.52 -5.02 -8.62
N MET A 62 2.67 -4.65 -9.13
CA MET A 62 3.25 -5.18 -10.36
C MET A 62 4.52 -5.93 -10.05
N GLY A 63 4.80 -6.95 -10.84
CA GLY A 63 6.05 -7.69 -10.72
C GLY A 63 5.90 -9.18 -10.98
N TYR A 64 6.42 -9.99 -10.09
CA TYR A 64 6.49 -11.43 -10.29
C TYR A 64 5.10 -12.06 -10.30
N SER A 65 4.71 -12.63 -11.44
CA SER A 65 3.34 -13.17 -11.65
C SER A 65 3.00 -14.36 -10.77
N GLU A 66 4.00 -15.07 -10.28
CA GLU A 66 3.83 -16.24 -9.42
C GLU A 66 4.07 -15.92 -7.95
N PHE A 67 3.91 -14.66 -7.57
CA PHE A 67 4.10 -14.24 -6.19
C PHE A 67 3.17 -15.00 -5.24
N ARG A 68 3.75 -15.52 -4.17
CA ARG A 68 3.02 -16.32 -3.19
C ARG A 68 2.56 -15.45 -2.03
N TRP A 69 1.28 -15.10 -2.06
CA TRP A 69 0.66 -14.28 -1.02
C TRP A 69 0.63 -14.96 0.35
N ASP A 70 0.57 -16.29 0.38
CA ASP A 70 0.63 -17.08 1.62
C ASP A 70 2.03 -17.14 2.23
N ALA A 71 3.02 -16.67 1.51
CA ALA A 71 4.41 -16.64 1.95
C ALA A 71 4.97 -15.23 2.06
N LEU A 72 4.11 -14.23 2.24
CA LEU A 72 4.52 -12.84 2.41
C LEU A 72 5.44 -12.72 3.62
N LYS A 73 6.64 -12.21 3.40
CA LYS A 73 7.67 -12.05 4.41
C LYS A 73 7.78 -10.62 4.90
N GLU A 74 7.75 -9.66 3.97
CA GLU A 74 8.14 -8.30 4.28
C GLU A 74 7.49 -7.30 3.34
N ILE A 75 7.16 -6.14 3.91
CA ILE A 75 6.76 -4.95 3.15
C ILE A 75 7.83 -3.90 3.41
N ARG A 76 8.39 -3.34 2.35
CA ARG A 76 9.38 -2.26 2.43
C ARG A 76 8.87 -1.02 1.72
N PHE A 77 9.25 0.12 2.25
CA PHE A 77 8.95 1.41 1.64
C PHE A 77 10.24 2.13 1.30
N LYS A 78 10.35 2.60 0.05
CA LYS A 78 11.47 3.43 -0.40
C LYS A 78 10.97 4.86 -0.56
N ILE A 79 11.66 5.80 0.08
CA ILE A 79 11.37 7.21 -0.02
C ILE A 79 12.12 7.76 -1.22
N LEU A 80 11.41 8.41 -2.13
CA LEU A 80 12.00 8.86 -3.41
C LEU A 80 12.46 10.31 -3.40
N ASP A 81 12.05 11.10 -2.40
CA ASP A 81 12.30 12.55 -2.36
C ASP A 81 13.00 13.05 -1.10
N GLY A 82 13.42 12.14 -0.23
CA GLY A 82 14.09 12.52 1.02
C GLY A 82 13.17 13.18 2.05
N ALA A 83 11.85 13.13 1.87
CA ALA A 83 10.89 13.70 2.80
C ALA A 83 10.98 13.03 4.17
N GLN A 84 10.65 13.79 5.22
CA GLN A 84 10.54 13.26 6.58
C GLN A 84 9.06 13.01 6.90
N PHE A 85 8.77 11.84 7.45
CA PHE A 85 7.40 11.47 7.81
C PHE A 85 7.40 10.33 8.82
N GLU A 86 6.24 10.16 9.46
CA GLU A 86 5.95 9.00 10.29
C GLU A 86 4.94 8.11 9.57
N ILE A 87 5.10 6.80 9.67
CA ILE A 87 4.24 5.83 9.02
C ILE A 87 3.87 4.72 10.01
N GLY A 88 2.62 4.29 9.98
CA GLY A 88 2.17 3.25 10.90
C GLY A 88 0.72 2.85 10.69
N ASP A 89 0.16 2.17 11.69
CA ASP A 89 -1.23 1.70 11.72
C ASP A 89 -1.61 0.88 10.50
N PHE A 90 -0.78 -0.10 10.16
CA PHE A 90 -1.01 -0.97 9.01
C PHE A 90 -2.20 -1.90 9.24
N GLN A 91 -3.08 -1.97 8.25
CA GLN A 91 -4.24 -2.84 8.27
C GLN A 91 -4.43 -3.49 6.90
N LEU A 92 -4.92 -4.71 6.91
CA LEU A 92 -5.47 -5.32 5.71
C LEU A 92 -6.97 -5.02 5.69
N ILE A 93 -7.43 -4.40 4.62
CA ILE A 93 -8.83 -4.04 4.47
C ILE A 93 -9.42 -4.67 3.23
N GLU A 94 -10.74 -4.87 3.26
CA GLU A 94 -11.51 -5.25 2.08
C GLU A 94 -12.08 -3.99 1.46
N PHE A 95 -11.89 -3.81 0.16
CA PHE A 95 -12.58 -2.74 -0.54
C PHE A 95 -13.77 -3.29 -1.30
N ARG A 96 -14.90 -2.59 -1.15
CA ARG A 96 -16.15 -2.89 -1.85
C ARG A 96 -16.56 -1.67 -2.65
N GLY A 97 -17.22 -1.87 -3.77
CA GLY A 97 -17.57 -0.79 -4.64
C GLY A 97 -16.43 -0.40 -5.58
N ASN A 98 -16.23 0.89 -5.77
CA ASN A 98 -15.22 1.36 -6.71
C ASN A 98 -13.81 1.32 -6.11
N PRO A 99 -12.89 0.50 -6.66
CA PRO A 99 -11.52 0.42 -6.14
C PRO A 99 -10.71 1.73 -6.29
N LYS A 100 -11.23 2.69 -7.06
CA LYS A 100 -10.61 4.02 -7.21
C LYS A 100 -11.09 5.03 -6.17
N LYS A 101 -11.98 4.62 -5.25
CA LYS A 101 -12.54 5.49 -4.21
C LYS A 101 -12.27 4.91 -2.83
N PRO A 102 -11.05 5.10 -2.31
CA PRO A 102 -10.69 4.55 -0.99
C PRO A 102 -11.60 4.97 0.15
N THR A 103 -12.27 6.13 0.02
CA THR A 103 -13.23 6.61 1.03
C THR A 103 -14.40 5.66 1.23
N GLU A 104 -14.69 4.80 0.27
CA GLU A 104 -15.75 3.81 0.33
C GLU A 104 -15.30 2.47 0.93
N TRP A 105 -13.99 2.31 1.18
CA TRP A 105 -13.43 1.08 1.67
C TRP A 105 -13.60 0.96 3.18
N LYS A 106 -13.74 -0.26 3.64
CA LYS A 106 -13.94 -0.55 5.06
C LYS A 106 -12.92 -1.56 5.56
N GLY A 107 -12.54 -1.43 6.83
CA GLY A 107 -11.67 -2.39 7.49
C GLY A 107 -12.31 -3.78 7.53
N ILE A 108 -11.46 -4.76 7.47
CA ILE A 108 -11.84 -6.18 7.53
C ILE A 108 -11.91 -6.62 8.99
#